data_bf2f55ff40b52b05c07052c3a8176da5
#
_entry.id   bf2f55ff40b52b05c07052c3a8176da5
#
_cell.length_a   1.000
_cell.length_b   1.000
_cell.length_c   1.000
_cell.angle_alpha   90.00
_cell.angle_beta   90.00
_cell.angle_gamma   90.00
#
_symmetry.space_group_name_H-M   'P 1'
#
loop_
_entity.id
_entity.type
_entity.pdbx_description
1 polymer ?
#
loop_
_entity_poly.entity_id
_entity_poly.type
_entity_poly.pdbx_seq_one_letter_code
_entity_poly.pdbx_strand_id
1 'polypeptide(L)'
;RALVALYVETRDEKWLAKCEWIIDSFKIWEEEYGNWLAPYTDNTLIRVGFMISVAAGSVMRYYRVFPREDIKQMLIRAIDDIVENCTLDNGLFYYKELPSLSRNGNNTLLLESLAIAYELTGDKKYLEYGFKTFETNINNTGRAGVGSKKVIDDAVIVSGDSTKGFAQSFIPLVTYYKALGDTGLINNVKLY
;
A
#
# COMPACT_ATOMS: atom_id res chain seq x y z
N ARG A 1 -7.67 -7.01 -9.29
CA ARG A 1 -7.25 -6.16 -10.42
C ARG A 1 -7.67 -6.78 -11.77
N ALA A 2 -7.27 -8.01 -12.08
CA ALA A 2 -7.58 -8.66 -13.36
C ALA A 2 -9.09 -8.82 -13.63
N LEU A 3 -9.86 -9.23 -12.63
CA LEU A 3 -11.32 -9.42 -12.79
C LEU A 3 -12.05 -8.13 -13.16
N VAL A 4 -11.66 -7.00 -12.56
CA VAL A 4 -12.23 -5.68 -12.91
C VAL A 4 -11.87 -5.31 -14.35
N ALA A 5 -10.63 -5.54 -14.78
CA ALA A 5 -10.24 -5.30 -16.16
C ALA A 5 -11.02 -6.18 -17.16
N LEU A 6 -11.20 -7.47 -16.83
CA LEU A 6 -12.00 -8.39 -17.63
C LEU A 6 -13.47 -7.95 -17.75
N TYR A 7 -14.06 -7.50 -16.63
CA TYR A 7 -15.42 -6.96 -16.67
C TYR A 7 -15.51 -5.70 -17.54
N VAL A 8 -14.59 -4.75 -17.35
CA VAL A 8 -14.59 -3.49 -18.13
C VAL A 8 -14.49 -3.77 -19.63
N GLU A 9 -13.63 -4.72 -20.00
CA GLU A 9 -13.38 -5.09 -21.41
C GLU A 9 -14.52 -5.90 -22.01
N THR A 10 -15.00 -6.93 -21.30
CA THR A 10 -15.94 -7.92 -21.89
C THR A 10 -17.41 -7.64 -21.57
N ARG A 11 -17.70 -6.86 -20.53
CA ARG A 11 -19.03 -6.65 -19.95
C ARG A 11 -19.75 -7.95 -19.54
N ASP A 12 -18.97 -9.01 -19.32
CA ASP A 12 -19.49 -10.30 -18.88
C ASP A 12 -19.68 -10.29 -17.35
N GLU A 13 -20.95 -10.40 -16.93
CA GLU A 13 -21.39 -10.32 -15.52
C GLU A 13 -20.74 -11.38 -14.62
N LYS A 14 -20.22 -12.46 -15.17
CA LYS A 14 -19.48 -13.47 -14.37
C LYS A 14 -18.26 -12.87 -13.69
N TRP A 15 -17.60 -11.88 -14.30
CA TRP A 15 -16.43 -11.22 -13.72
C TRP A 15 -16.83 -10.26 -12.62
N LEU A 16 -17.96 -9.57 -12.79
CA LEU A 16 -18.54 -8.73 -11.75
C LEU A 16 -18.94 -9.57 -10.53
N ALA A 17 -19.65 -10.68 -10.73
CA ALA A 17 -20.02 -11.58 -9.64
C ALA A 17 -18.80 -12.08 -8.83
N LYS A 18 -17.69 -12.37 -9.52
CA LYS A 18 -16.43 -12.74 -8.84
C LYS A 18 -15.81 -11.58 -8.07
N CYS A 19 -15.91 -10.34 -8.56
CA CYS A 19 -15.47 -9.17 -7.81
C CYS A 19 -16.30 -8.98 -6.55
N GLU A 20 -17.63 -9.07 -6.65
CA GLU A 20 -18.54 -8.93 -5.50
C GLU A 20 -18.24 -10.00 -4.43
N TRP A 21 -18.07 -11.24 -4.84
CA TRP A 21 -17.69 -12.32 -3.92
C TRP A 21 -16.38 -12.00 -3.16
N ILE A 22 -15.38 -11.44 -3.83
CA ILE A 22 -14.13 -11.03 -3.18
C ILE A 22 -14.36 -9.87 -2.21
N ILE A 23 -15.16 -8.87 -2.60
CA ILE A 23 -15.50 -7.74 -1.72
C ILE A 23 -16.22 -8.23 -0.46
N ASP A 24 -17.19 -9.11 -0.61
CA ASP A 24 -17.91 -9.70 0.52
C ASP A 24 -16.98 -10.53 1.41
N SER A 25 -16.03 -11.25 0.83
CA SER A 25 -15.01 -11.98 1.59
C SER A 25 -14.15 -11.03 2.44
N PHE A 26 -13.78 -9.84 1.94
CA PHE A 26 -13.06 -8.83 2.72
C PHE A 26 -13.90 -8.28 3.87
N LYS A 27 -15.21 -8.06 3.66
CA LYS A 27 -16.11 -7.60 4.72
C LYS A 27 -16.25 -8.64 5.83
N ILE A 28 -16.50 -9.89 5.47
CA ILE A 28 -16.60 -11.00 6.43
C ILE A 28 -15.29 -11.10 7.23
N TRP A 29 -14.15 -11.00 6.57
CA TRP A 29 -12.85 -11.04 7.21
C TRP A 29 -12.66 -9.88 8.20
N GLU A 30 -13.04 -8.66 7.79
CA GLU A 30 -12.99 -7.48 8.65
C GLU A 30 -13.92 -7.62 9.87
N GLU A 31 -15.13 -8.13 9.69
CA GLU A 31 -16.09 -8.39 10.78
C GLU A 31 -15.59 -9.45 11.76
N GLU A 32 -14.96 -10.50 11.26
CA GLU A 32 -14.49 -11.62 12.08
C GLU A 32 -13.21 -11.26 12.87
N TYR A 33 -12.28 -10.55 12.25
CA TYR A 33 -10.94 -10.30 12.79
C TYR A 33 -10.65 -8.82 13.10
N GLY A 34 -11.60 -7.94 12.87
CA GLY A 34 -11.48 -6.50 13.11
C GLY A 34 -10.62 -5.76 12.08
N ASN A 35 -9.91 -6.49 11.21
CA ASN A 35 -9.03 -5.90 10.20
C ASN A 35 -8.60 -6.91 9.11
N TRP A 36 -7.81 -6.46 8.13
CA TRP A 36 -7.28 -7.31 7.06
C TRP A 36 -5.97 -8.00 7.47
N LEU A 37 -6.02 -8.77 8.53
CA LEU A 37 -4.88 -9.50 9.07
C LEU A 37 -4.55 -10.74 8.22
N ALA A 38 -3.31 -11.19 8.27
CA ALA A 38 -2.86 -12.39 7.58
C ALA A 38 -2.65 -13.54 8.57
N PRO A 39 -3.06 -14.78 8.25
CA PRO A 39 -2.72 -15.94 9.05
C PRO A 39 -1.20 -16.13 9.12
N TYR A 40 -0.68 -16.33 10.32
CA TYR A 40 0.72 -16.66 10.58
C TYR A 40 0.87 -18.08 11.10
N THR A 41 -0.01 -18.48 12.00
CA THR A 41 -0.21 -19.85 12.47
C THR A 41 -1.70 -20.13 12.55
N ASP A 42 -2.10 -21.36 12.88
CA ASP A 42 -3.52 -21.73 13.03
C ASP A 42 -4.28 -20.83 14.04
N ASN A 43 -3.56 -20.25 15.00
CA ASN A 43 -4.16 -19.45 16.07
C ASN A 43 -3.59 -18.01 16.14
N THR A 44 -2.83 -17.57 15.14
CA THR A 44 -2.20 -16.26 15.18
C THR A 44 -2.41 -15.51 13.87
N LEU A 45 -3.03 -14.35 13.95
CA LEU A 45 -3.14 -13.39 12.85
C LEU A 45 -2.14 -12.26 13.07
N ILE A 46 -1.57 -11.75 11.99
CA ILE A 46 -0.59 -10.66 12.01
C ILE A 46 -0.91 -9.60 10.98
N ARG A 47 -0.49 -8.37 11.26
CA ARG A 47 -0.46 -7.32 10.25
C ARG A 47 0.73 -7.50 9.32
N VAL A 48 0.43 -7.41 8.04
CA VAL A 48 1.46 -7.37 6.98
C VAL A 48 1.14 -6.15 6.12
N GLY A 49 1.61 -4.97 6.54
CA GLY A 49 1.20 -3.68 5.99
C GLY A 49 1.24 -3.60 4.47
N PHE A 50 2.32 -4.10 3.84
CA PHE A 50 2.42 -4.08 2.37
C PHE A 50 1.37 -4.97 1.68
N MET A 51 0.95 -6.08 2.30
CA MET A 51 -0.11 -6.93 1.74
C MET A 51 -1.47 -6.24 1.83
N ILE A 52 -1.75 -5.58 2.95
CA ILE A 52 -2.96 -4.76 3.12
C ILE A 52 -2.97 -3.65 2.05
N SER A 53 -1.85 -2.98 1.81
CA SER A 53 -1.75 -1.95 0.77
C SER A 53 -2.01 -2.50 -0.64
N VAL A 54 -1.45 -3.64 -0.99
CA VAL A 54 -1.69 -4.31 -2.29
C VAL A 54 -3.16 -4.71 -2.45
N ALA A 55 -3.79 -5.19 -1.37
CA ALA A 55 -5.21 -5.49 -1.35
C ALA A 55 -6.05 -4.22 -1.53
N ALA A 56 -5.76 -3.15 -0.78
CA ALA A 56 -6.42 -1.85 -0.92
C ALA A 56 -6.34 -1.30 -2.34
N GLY A 57 -5.17 -1.36 -2.99
CA GLY A 57 -5.00 -0.98 -4.39
C GLY A 57 -5.81 -1.86 -5.35
N SER A 58 -6.13 -3.09 -4.98
CA SER A 58 -6.98 -3.98 -5.79
C SER A 58 -8.47 -3.67 -5.60
N VAL A 59 -8.89 -3.42 -4.36
CA VAL A 59 -10.26 -3.00 -4.02
C VAL A 59 -10.56 -1.62 -4.59
N MET A 60 -9.59 -0.68 -4.54
CA MET A 60 -9.75 0.66 -5.11
C MET A 60 -10.04 0.64 -6.61
N ARG A 61 -9.46 -0.30 -7.36
CA ARG A 61 -9.77 -0.48 -8.79
C ARG A 61 -11.22 -0.88 -9.01
N TYR A 62 -11.76 -1.71 -8.12
CA TYR A 62 -13.19 -2.04 -8.15
C TYR A 62 -14.03 -0.81 -7.79
N TYR A 63 -13.69 -0.11 -6.71
CA TYR A 63 -14.39 1.10 -6.26
C TYR A 63 -14.49 2.17 -7.35
N ARG A 64 -13.43 2.38 -8.13
CA ARG A 64 -13.45 3.38 -9.23
C ARG A 64 -14.44 3.03 -10.35
N VAL A 65 -14.83 1.77 -10.48
CA VAL A 65 -15.85 1.32 -11.46
C VAL A 65 -17.23 1.30 -10.81
N PHE A 66 -17.31 0.92 -9.55
CA PHE A 66 -18.54 0.79 -8.77
C PHE A 66 -18.37 1.51 -7.42
N PRO A 67 -18.50 2.85 -7.40
CA PRO A 67 -18.35 3.61 -6.17
C PRO A 67 -19.49 3.32 -5.21
N ARG A 68 -19.14 2.84 -4.02
CA ARG A 68 -20.07 2.53 -2.93
C ARG A 68 -19.47 3.00 -1.61
N GLU A 69 -20.28 3.61 -0.76
CA GLU A 69 -19.81 4.19 0.50
C GLU A 69 -19.26 3.13 1.48
N ASP A 70 -19.88 1.94 1.54
CA ASP A 70 -19.39 0.83 2.38
C ASP A 70 -17.97 0.40 2.00
N ILE A 71 -17.66 0.36 0.71
CA ILE A 71 -16.31 0.03 0.20
C ILE A 71 -15.32 1.15 0.48
N LYS A 72 -15.74 2.40 0.32
CA LYS A 72 -14.93 3.57 0.67
C LYS A 72 -14.51 3.52 2.12
N GLN A 73 -15.46 3.31 3.03
CA GLN A 73 -15.19 3.25 4.46
C GLN A 73 -14.31 2.05 4.83
N MET A 74 -14.52 0.89 4.22
CA MET A 74 -13.68 -0.29 4.40
C MET A 74 -12.22 0.00 3.98
N LEU A 75 -12.01 0.67 2.84
CA LEU A 75 -10.67 1.08 2.40
C LEU A 75 -10.00 2.04 3.38
N ILE A 76 -10.74 3.04 3.86
CA ILE A 76 -10.21 4.02 4.82
C ILE A 76 -9.79 3.31 6.11
N ARG A 77 -10.65 2.46 6.70
CA ARG A 77 -10.30 1.71 7.93
C ARG A 77 -9.07 0.84 7.75
N ALA A 78 -8.96 0.13 6.63
CA ALA A 78 -7.79 -0.72 6.36
C ALA A 78 -6.49 0.10 6.22
N ILE A 79 -6.56 1.32 5.70
CA ILE A 79 -5.40 2.20 5.56
C ILE A 79 -5.08 2.91 6.89
N ASP A 80 -6.08 3.30 7.66
CA ASP A 80 -5.89 3.84 9.01
C ASP A 80 -5.19 2.82 9.91
N ASP A 81 -5.56 1.54 9.82
CA ASP A 81 -4.86 0.47 10.55
C ASP A 81 -3.37 0.37 10.17
N ILE A 82 -3.01 0.55 8.90
CA ILE A 82 -1.60 0.62 8.50
C ILE A 82 -0.89 1.80 9.16
N VAL A 83 -1.51 2.97 9.11
CA VAL A 83 -0.91 4.20 9.66
C VAL A 83 -0.75 4.11 11.17
N GLU A 84 -1.77 3.63 11.86
CA GLU A 84 -1.80 3.57 13.31
C GLU A 84 -0.89 2.47 13.88
N ASN A 85 -0.82 1.33 13.21
CA ASN A 85 -0.21 0.12 13.77
C ASN A 85 1.05 -0.35 13.06
N CYS A 86 1.38 0.19 11.87
CA CYS A 86 2.56 -0.24 11.12
C CYS A 86 3.68 0.81 11.05
N THR A 87 3.45 2.03 11.54
CA THR A 87 4.44 3.11 11.50
C THR A 87 5.52 2.90 12.58
N LEU A 88 6.78 3.08 12.20
CA LEU A 88 7.94 3.06 13.08
C LEU A 88 8.35 4.49 13.49
N ASP A 89 9.06 4.63 14.60
CA ASP A 89 9.55 5.93 15.12
C ASP A 89 10.41 6.70 14.10
N ASN A 90 11.05 6.00 13.18
CA ASN A 90 11.86 6.61 12.12
C ASN A 90 11.05 7.08 10.91
N GLY A 91 9.71 7.00 10.95
CA GLY A 91 8.80 7.40 9.86
C GLY A 91 8.72 6.41 8.70
N LEU A 92 9.29 5.23 8.84
CA LEU A 92 9.10 4.11 7.93
C LEU A 92 8.04 3.15 8.49
N PHE A 93 7.74 2.10 7.77
CA PHE A 93 6.80 1.08 8.19
C PHE A 93 7.52 -0.26 8.40
N TYR A 94 7.08 -1.06 9.38
CA TYR A 94 7.62 -2.38 9.55
C TYR A 94 7.20 -3.34 8.42
N TYR A 95 7.95 -4.40 8.24
CA TYR A 95 7.66 -5.41 7.21
C TYR A 95 6.42 -6.23 7.55
N LYS A 96 6.36 -6.76 8.77
CA LYS A 96 5.27 -7.53 9.35
C LYS A 96 5.47 -7.65 10.85
N GLU A 97 4.40 -7.83 11.61
CA GLU A 97 4.46 -7.89 13.06
C GLU A 97 5.39 -8.99 13.59
N LEU A 98 5.30 -10.17 13.03
CA LEU A 98 6.14 -11.29 13.42
C LEU A 98 7.02 -11.75 12.26
N PRO A 99 8.23 -12.26 12.50
CA PRO A 99 8.86 -12.41 13.81
C PRO A 99 9.56 -11.16 14.33
N SER A 100 9.55 -10.04 13.61
CA SER A 100 10.27 -8.84 14.02
C SER A 100 9.61 -7.56 13.51
N LEU A 101 9.16 -6.73 14.44
CA LEU A 101 8.61 -5.39 14.17
C LEU A 101 9.66 -4.41 13.66
N SER A 102 10.93 -4.58 14.04
CA SER A 102 12.01 -3.65 13.67
C SER A 102 12.46 -3.78 12.21
N ARG A 103 11.98 -4.79 11.49
CA ARG A 103 12.38 -5.03 10.11
C ARG A 103 11.59 -4.16 9.14
N ASN A 104 12.21 -3.17 8.55
CA ASN A 104 11.66 -2.42 7.44
C ASN A 104 11.63 -3.29 6.18
N GLY A 105 10.53 -3.23 5.44
CA GLY A 105 10.47 -3.94 4.17
C GLY A 105 9.23 -3.61 3.37
N ASN A 106 9.38 -3.62 2.05
CA ASN A 106 8.31 -3.33 1.09
C ASN A 106 7.59 -1.98 1.34
N ASN A 107 8.27 -1.02 1.99
CA ASN A 107 7.70 0.28 2.33
C ASN A 107 7.14 1.02 1.11
N THR A 108 7.79 0.91 -0.03
CA THR A 108 7.33 1.55 -1.28
C THR A 108 5.91 1.13 -1.66
N LEU A 109 5.52 -0.11 -1.35
CA LEU A 109 4.18 -0.61 -1.66
C LEU A 109 3.07 0.10 -0.86
N LEU A 110 3.40 0.65 0.32
CA LEU A 110 2.46 1.39 1.15
C LEU A 110 2.11 2.77 0.59
N LEU A 111 2.94 3.32 -0.28
CA LEU A 111 2.68 4.62 -0.90
C LEU A 111 1.39 4.62 -1.72
N GLU A 112 1.01 3.49 -2.36
CA GLU A 112 -0.27 3.39 -3.09
C GLU A 112 -1.46 3.54 -2.15
N SER A 113 -1.45 2.91 -0.98
CA SER A 113 -2.56 3.01 -0.02
C SER A 113 -2.70 4.41 0.57
N LEU A 114 -1.59 5.08 0.88
CA LEU A 114 -1.62 6.46 1.37
C LEU A 114 -2.19 7.43 0.33
N ALA A 115 -1.82 7.27 -0.94
CA ALA A 115 -2.41 8.05 -2.02
C ALA A 115 -3.91 7.75 -2.21
N ILE A 116 -4.33 6.49 -2.03
CA ILE A 116 -5.75 6.10 -2.05
C ILE A 116 -6.53 6.76 -0.92
N ALA A 117 -6.00 6.74 0.31
CA ALA A 117 -6.68 7.40 1.44
C ALA A 117 -6.83 8.90 1.20
N TYR A 118 -5.80 9.56 0.66
CA TYR A 118 -5.91 10.96 0.24
C TYR A 118 -6.99 11.15 -0.85
N GLU A 119 -7.02 10.31 -1.88
CA GLU A 119 -8.05 10.37 -2.96
C GLU A 119 -9.48 10.25 -2.40
N LEU A 120 -9.68 9.39 -1.39
CA LEU A 120 -10.99 9.13 -0.81
C LEU A 120 -11.46 10.19 0.21
N THR A 121 -10.51 10.84 0.90
CA THR A 121 -10.82 11.72 2.04
C THR A 121 -10.50 13.19 1.78
N GLY A 122 -9.55 13.48 0.88
CA GLY A 122 -8.97 14.82 0.72
C GLY A 122 -7.98 15.21 1.84
N ASP A 123 -7.74 14.35 2.83
CA ASP A 123 -6.89 14.65 3.97
C ASP A 123 -5.41 14.43 3.62
N LYS A 124 -4.65 15.52 3.58
CA LYS A 124 -3.23 15.53 3.21
C LYS A 124 -2.33 14.81 4.21
N LYS A 125 -2.80 14.58 5.45
CA LYS A 125 -2.04 13.83 6.46
C LYS A 125 -1.56 12.47 5.95
N TYR A 126 -2.38 11.79 5.14
CA TYR A 126 -2.00 10.49 4.57
C TYR A 126 -0.76 10.58 3.68
N LEU A 127 -0.61 11.68 2.94
CA LEU A 127 0.58 11.90 2.12
C LEU A 127 1.81 12.20 3.00
N GLU A 128 1.62 12.89 4.11
CA GLU A 128 2.74 13.22 5.03
C GLU A 128 3.35 11.96 5.66
N TYR A 129 2.55 10.96 5.99
CA TYR A 129 3.05 9.66 6.47
C TYR A 129 3.98 8.96 5.47
N GLY A 130 3.81 9.20 4.19
CA GLY A 130 4.62 8.60 3.14
C GLY A 130 5.93 9.33 2.81
N PHE A 131 6.15 10.57 3.30
CA PHE A 131 7.29 11.40 2.92
C PHE A 131 8.62 10.67 3.10
N LYS A 132 8.85 10.12 4.29
CA LYS A 132 10.11 9.44 4.59
C LYS A 132 10.37 8.25 3.67
N THR A 133 9.35 7.47 3.39
CA THR A 133 9.44 6.34 2.45
C THR A 133 9.73 6.83 1.03
N PHE A 134 9.04 7.87 0.58
CA PHE A 134 9.23 8.44 -0.75
C PHE A 134 10.64 9.03 -0.90
N GLU A 135 11.07 9.89 0.03
CA GLU A 135 12.41 10.49 0.07
C GLU A 135 13.51 9.42 0.00
N THR A 136 13.38 8.39 0.84
CA THR A 136 14.37 7.31 0.92
C THR A 136 14.48 6.55 -0.39
N ASN A 137 13.36 6.37 -1.10
CA ASN A 137 13.36 5.67 -2.39
C ASN A 137 13.93 6.55 -3.52
N ILE A 138 13.51 7.81 -3.62
CA ILE A 138 13.96 8.71 -4.70
C ILE A 138 15.42 9.10 -4.54
N ASN A 139 15.86 9.37 -3.30
CA ASN A 139 17.23 9.79 -3.03
C ASN A 139 18.22 8.64 -2.87
N ASN A 140 17.79 7.40 -3.02
CA ASN A 140 18.61 6.22 -2.76
C ASN A 140 19.25 6.19 -1.36
N THR A 141 18.62 6.81 -0.37
CA THR A 141 19.13 6.90 1.00
C THR A 141 18.44 5.92 1.93
N GLY A 142 19.21 5.19 2.72
CA GLY A 142 18.65 4.28 3.71
C GLY A 142 17.97 3.03 3.14
N ARG A 143 17.41 2.23 4.02
CA ARG A 143 16.76 0.96 3.69
C ARG A 143 15.25 1.07 3.74
N ALA A 144 14.64 1.57 2.68
CA ALA A 144 13.17 1.64 2.58
C ALA A 144 12.51 0.37 2.02
N GLY A 145 13.30 -0.56 1.53
CA GLY A 145 12.80 -1.77 0.87
C GLY A 145 13.27 -3.07 1.48
N VAL A 146 12.83 -4.16 0.89
CA VAL A 146 13.22 -5.53 1.21
C VAL A 146 14.55 -5.85 0.54
N GLY A 147 15.35 -6.67 1.20
CA GLY A 147 16.50 -7.32 0.61
C GLY A 147 17.82 -6.92 1.21
N SER A 148 18.84 -7.70 0.91
CA SER A 148 20.21 -7.38 1.20
C SER A 148 20.63 -6.21 0.31
N LYS A 149 20.84 -5.06 0.89
CA LYS A 149 21.38 -3.94 0.14
C LYS A 149 22.87 -4.09 0.00
N LYS A 150 23.33 -3.99 -1.21
CA LYS A 150 24.72 -3.71 -1.49
C LYS A 150 24.86 -2.21 -1.67
N VAL A 151 25.76 -1.61 -0.91
CA VAL A 151 26.31 -0.31 -1.23
C VAL A 151 27.37 -0.58 -2.30
N ILE A 152 27.13 -0.10 -3.51
CA ILE A 152 28.09 -0.17 -4.61
C ILE A 152 28.44 1.28 -4.92
N ASP A 153 29.71 1.65 -4.75
CA ASP A 153 30.22 3.00 -5.04
C ASP A 153 29.40 4.12 -4.36
N ASP A 154 29.13 3.95 -3.06
CA ASP A 154 28.31 4.85 -2.24
C ASP A 154 26.84 5.00 -2.70
N ALA A 155 26.45 4.35 -3.77
CA ALA A 155 25.07 4.31 -4.22
C ALA A 155 24.30 3.24 -3.45
N VAL A 156 23.24 3.64 -2.79
CA VAL A 156 22.28 2.71 -2.17
C VAL A 156 21.32 2.25 -3.27
N ILE A 157 21.45 1.01 -3.69
CA ILE A 157 20.49 0.41 -4.62
C ILE A 157 19.17 0.19 -3.88
N VAL A 158 18.21 1.03 -4.17
CA VAL A 158 16.85 0.93 -3.64
C VAL A 158 16.18 -0.29 -4.24
N SER A 159 15.67 -1.18 -3.39
CA SER A 159 14.77 -2.32 -3.69
C SER A 159 14.70 -2.81 -5.15
N GLY A 160 15.62 -2.41 -5.96
CA GLY A 160 15.67 -2.62 -7.38
C GLY A 160 16.66 -3.69 -7.82
N ASP A 161 17.19 -4.47 -6.89
CA ASP A 161 18.08 -5.60 -7.20
C ASP A 161 17.39 -6.66 -8.05
N SER A 162 16.08 -6.53 -8.24
CA SER A 162 15.33 -7.45 -9.08
C SER A 162 14.28 -6.71 -9.90
N THR A 163 14.04 -7.20 -11.09
CA THR A 163 12.91 -6.80 -11.94
C THR A 163 11.58 -6.83 -11.18
N LYS A 164 11.43 -7.77 -10.26
CA LYS A 164 10.27 -7.87 -9.37
C LYS A 164 10.13 -6.65 -8.47
N GLY A 165 11.20 -6.22 -7.81
CA GLY A 165 11.19 -5.05 -6.92
C GLY A 165 10.80 -3.78 -7.68
N PHE A 166 11.39 -3.56 -8.84
CA PHE A 166 11.04 -2.44 -9.72
C PHE A 166 9.56 -2.49 -10.15
N ALA A 167 9.11 -3.62 -10.66
CA ALA A 167 7.73 -3.79 -11.13
C ALA A 167 6.69 -3.57 -10.03
N GLN A 168 6.97 -4.02 -8.82
CA GLN A 168 6.08 -3.81 -7.67
C GLN A 168 6.06 -2.36 -7.18
N SER A 169 7.18 -1.65 -7.26
CA SER A 169 7.34 -0.30 -6.71
C SER A 169 6.86 0.80 -7.67
N PHE A 170 6.82 0.53 -8.97
CA PHE A 170 6.56 1.56 -9.97
C PHE A 170 5.19 2.24 -9.80
N ILE A 171 4.10 1.48 -9.73
CA ILE A 171 2.75 2.04 -9.57
C ILE A 171 2.60 2.80 -8.24
N PRO A 172 2.98 2.25 -7.07
CA PRO A 172 2.97 2.98 -5.82
C PRO A 172 3.70 4.32 -5.84
N LEU A 173 4.93 4.33 -6.38
CA LEU A 173 5.73 5.56 -6.49
C LEU A 173 5.06 6.61 -7.38
N VAL A 174 4.61 6.21 -8.57
CA VAL A 174 4.00 7.15 -9.53
C VAL A 174 2.67 7.69 -9.00
N THR A 175 1.84 6.83 -8.40
CA THR A 175 0.55 7.25 -7.84
C THR A 175 0.74 8.25 -6.71
N TYR A 176 1.68 7.97 -5.82
CA TYR A 176 1.98 8.85 -4.69
C TYR A 176 2.64 10.17 -5.16
N TYR A 177 3.59 10.10 -6.08
CA TYR A 177 4.21 11.30 -6.67
C TYR A 177 3.18 12.24 -7.31
N LYS A 178 2.22 11.67 -8.05
CA LYS A 178 1.11 12.44 -8.62
C LYS A 178 0.30 13.14 -7.54
N ALA A 179 -0.11 12.43 -6.49
CA ALA A 179 -0.87 13.00 -5.39
C ALA A 179 -0.09 14.13 -4.67
N LEU A 180 1.22 13.99 -4.48
CA LEU A 180 2.07 15.05 -3.96
C LEU A 180 2.07 16.29 -4.88
N GLY A 181 2.16 16.09 -6.19
CA GLY A 181 2.12 17.17 -7.18
C GLY A 181 0.80 17.92 -7.16
N ASP A 182 -0.31 17.20 -7.17
CA ASP A 182 -1.67 17.76 -7.15
C ASP A 182 -1.95 18.61 -5.89
N THR A 183 -1.25 18.35 -4.80
CA THR A 183 -1.39 19.09 -3.53
C THR A 183 -0.37 20.19 -3.30
N GLY A 184 0.70 20.22 -4.10
CA GLY A 184 1.88 21.05 -3.87
C GLY A 184 2.80 20.54 -2.76
N LEU A 185 2.46 19.44 -2.08
CA LEU A 185 3.28 18.86 -1.01
C LEU A 185 4.62 18.31 -1.49
N ILE A 186 4.79 18.12 -2.79
CA ILE A 186 6.07 17.70 -3.36
C ILE A 186 7.21 18.66 -2.98
N ASN A 187 6.91 19.94 -2.75
CA ASN A 187 7.91 20.94 -2.34
C ASN A 187 8.42 20.73 -0.90
N ASN A 188 7.70 19.95 -0.09
CA ASN A 188 8.09 19.62 1.28
C ASN A 188 8.99 18.37 1.34
N VAL A 189 9.10 17.64 0.22
CA VAL A 189 9.91 16.43 0.12
C VAL A 189 11.35 16.80 -0.18
N LYS A 190 12.27 16.28 0.62
CA LYS A 190 13.71 16.50 0.42
C LYS A 190 14.23 15.63 -0.70
N LEU A 191 14.50 16.24 -1.85
CA LEU A 191 15.13 15.61 -3.01
C LEU A 191 16.59 16.07 -3.10
N TYR A 192 17.52 15.11 -3.21
CA TYR A 192 18.97 15.35 -3.27
C TYR A 192 19.55 14.84 -4.60
#